data_e73fb2ba00a91b583e772cd69d9d5716
#
_entry.id   e73fb2ba00a91b583e772cd69d9d5716
#
_cell.length_a   1.000
_cell.length_b   1.000
_cell.length_c   1.000
_cell.angle_alpha   90.00
_cell.angle_beta   90.00
_cell.angle_gamma   90.00
#
_symmetry.space_group_name_H-M   'P 1'
#
loop_
_entity.id
_entity.type
_entity.pdbx_description
1 polymer ?
#
loop_
_entity_poly.entity_id
_entity_poly.type
_entity_poly.pdbx_seq_one_letter_code
_entity_poly.pdbx_strand_id
1 'polypeptide(L)'
;MYTNKKVCYNFKYRITQQLREVIDMIKKKLIAMLLAGGQGSRLGVLTSGVAKPAVAFGGKCRIIDFPLSNCINSGIDTVGVLTQYQPLRLNKHIGIGMAWDLDKNNGGVTVLPPYERSDNSEWYSGTANAIYQNMRYMESYNPEYVLILSGDH
;
A
#
# COMPACT_ATOMS: atom_id res chain seq x y z
N MET A 1 -31.67 -24.15 37.62
CA MET A 1 -31.53 -22.81 37.03
C MET A 1 -30.07 -22.43 36.82
N TYR A 2 -29.16 -23.39 36.51
CA TYR A 2 -27.70 -23.17 36.42
C TYR A 2 -27.06 -23.45 35.05
N THR A 3 -27.84 -23.89 34.06
CA THR A 3 -27.35 -24.35 32.76
C THR A 3 -27.17 -23.25 31.71
N ASN A 4 -27.92 -22.14 31.78
CA ASN A 4 -27.90 -21.10 30.75
C ASN A 4 -26.68 -20.17 30.81
N LYS A 5 -26.09 -19.94 31.99
CA LYS A 5 -24.92 -19.04 32.10
C LYS A 5 -23.64 -19.66 31.52
N LYS A 6 -23.44 -20.98 31.66
CA LYS A 6 -22.27 -21.68 31.11
C LYS A 6 -22.31 -21.75 29.59
N VAL A 7 -23.47 -21.91 28.98
CA VAL A 7 -23.62 -21.93 27.50
C VAL A 7 -23.35 -20.55 26.89
N CYS A 8 -23.90 -19.49 27.50
CA CYS A 8 -23.60 -18.12 27.05
C CYS A 8 -22.12 -17.73 27.21
N TYR A 9 -21.45 -18.19 28.27
CA TYR A 9 -20.04 -17.91 28.51
C TYR A 9 -19.16 -18.63 27.48
N ASN A 10 -19.43 -19.90 27.18
CA ASN A 10 -18.73 -20.67 26.17
C ASN A 10 -18.97 -20.15 24.74
N PHE A 11 -20.15 -19.65 24.44
CA PHE A 11 -20.48 -19.05 23.16
C PHE A 11 -19.72 -17.72 22.96
N LYS A 12 -19.73 -16.86 23.97
CA LYS A 12 -18.99 -15.59 23.97
C LYS A 12 -17.48 -15.81 23.86
N TYR A 13 -16.94 -16.82 24.54
CA TYR A 13 -15.52 -17.18 24.47
C TYR A 13 -15.11 -17.71 23.09
N ARG A 14 -15.93 -18.58 22.46
CA ARG A 14 -15.70 -19.07 21.09
C ARG A 14 -15.71 -17.96 20.06
N ILE A 15 -16.68 -17.05 20.13
CA ILE A 15 -16.73 -15.89 19.22
C ILE A 15 -15.46 -15.02 19.41
N THR A 16 -15.02 -14.81 20.65
CA THR A 16 -13.84 -14.00 20.93
C THR A 16 -12.55 -14.66 20.41
N GLN A 17 -12.45 -15.99 20.49
CA GLN A 17 -11.32 -16.73 19.89
C GLN A 17 -11.35 -16.68 18.37
N GLN A 18 -12.48 -16.95 17.73
CA GLN A 18 -12.62 -16.86 16.28
C GLN A 18 -12.30 -15.45 15.76
N LEU A 19 -12.76 -14.40 16.46
CA LEU A 19 -12.42 -13.03 16.12
C LEU A 19 -10.91 -12.74 16.26
N ARG A 20 -10.25 -13.30 17.29
CA ARG A 20 -8.79 -13.18 17.42
C ARG A 20 -8.06 -13.87 16.30
N GLU A 21 -8.44 -15.10 15.95
CA GLU A 21 -7.84 -15.83 14.82
C GLU A 21 -8.02 -15.07 13.50
N VAL A 22 -9.19 -14.46 13.26
CA VAL A 22 -9.44 -13.61 12.07
C VAL A 22 -8.57 -12.35 12.11
N ILE A 23 -8.46 -11.71 13.26
CA ILE A 23 -7.60 -10.52 13.43
C ILE A 23 -6.12 -10.89 13.21
N ASP A 24 -5.67 -12.02 13.75
CA ASP A 24 -4.28 -12.49 13.57
C ASP A 24 -3.99 -12.90 12.12
N MET A 25 -4.98 -13.44 11.39
CA MET A 25 -4.86 -13.73 9.95
C MET A 25 -4.76 -12.46 9.09
N ILE A 26 -5.37 -11.35 9.53
CA ILE A 26 -5.33 -10.07 8.81
C ILE A 26 -4.06 -9.29 9.16
N LYS A 27 -3.50 -9.52 10.36
CA LYS A 27 -2.32 -8.82 10.86
C LYS A 27 -1.10 -9.10 9.97
N LYS A 28 -0.53 -8.03 9.43
CA LYS A 28 0.75 -8.08 8.71
C LYS A 28 1.89 -7.67 9.63
N LYS A 29 3.01 -8.39 9.61
CA LYS A 29 4.19 -7.97 10.38
C LYS A 29 4.76 -6.66 9.84
N LEU A 30 4.83 -6.55 8.51
CA LEU A 30 5.44 -5.43 7.83
C LEU A 30 4.66 -5.13 6.55
N ILE A 31 4.35 -3.85 6.32
CA ILE A 31 3.83 -3.35 5.05
C ILE A 31 4.76 -2.28 4.51
N ALA A 32 4.76 -2.05 3.20
CA ALA A 32 5.54 -0.99 2.56
C ALA A 32 4.64 0.12 2.00
N MET A 33 5.12 1.37 2.11
CA MET A 33 4.52 2.56 1.51
C MET A 33 5.53 3.18 0.57
N LEU A 34 5.28 3.12 -0.75
CA LEU A 34 6.14 3.68 -1.78
C LEU A 34 5.68 5.08 -2.17
N LEU A 35 6.52 6.08 -1.97
CA LEU A 35 6.27 7.47 -2.32
C LEU A 35 6.56 7.69 -3.81
N ALA A 36 5.54 7.54 -4.66
CA ALA A 36 5.63 7.58 -6.12
C ALA A 36 5.04 8.85 -6.76
N GLY A 37 4.86 9.93 -5.97
CA GLY A 37 4.18 11.16 -6.38
C GLY A 37 5.06 12.24 -7.03
N GLY A 38 6.36 12.05 -7.10
CA GLY A 38 7.31 13.09 -7.55
C GLY A 38 7.24 13.39 -9.05
N GLN A 39 7.28 14.68 -9.41
CA GLN A 39 7.33 15.14 -10.81
C GLN A 39 8.64 14.74 -11.52
N GLY A 40 9.74 14.63 -10.76
CA GLY A 40 11.04 14.28 -11.34
C GLY A 40 11.64 15.38 -12.22
N SER A 41 11.37 16.66 -11.93
CA SER A 41 11.80 17.82 -12.74
C SER A 41 13.31 17.84 -13.07
N ARG A 42 14.14 17.24 -12.21
CA ARG A 42 15.59 17.11 -12.45
C ARG A 42 15.96 16.21 -13.62
N LEU A 43 15.07 15.33 -14.06
CA LEU A 43 15.28 14.42 -15.21
C LEU A 43 14.90 15.08 -16.55
N GLY A 44 14.40 16.32 -16.54
CA GLY A 44 14.11 17.10 -17.73
C GLY A 44 13.17 16.38 -18.69
N VAL A 45 13.64 16.16 -19.92
CA VAL A 45 12.84 15.55 -21.01
C VAL A 45 12.30 14.15 -20.66
N LEU A 46 13.01 13.38 -19.83
CA LEU A 46 12.59 12.01 -19.46
C LEU A 46 11.30 11.97 -18.64
N THR A 47 10.98 13.05 -17.94
CA THR A 47 9.76 13.18 -17.14
C THR A 47 8.71 14.10 -17.76
N SER A 48 8.90 14.51 -19.02
CA SER A 48 7.90 15.25 -19.78
C SER A 48 6.65 14.41 -20.01
N GLY A 49 5.61 14.62 -19.17
CA GLY A 49 4.33 13.88 -19.25
C GLY A 49 4.34 12.46 -18.66
N VAL A 50 5.35 12.13 -17.83
CA VAL A 50 5.45 10.83 -17.14
C VAL A 50 5.94 11.06 -15.71
N ALA A 51 5.29 10.42 -14.73
CA ALA A 51 5.81 10.41 -13.37
C ALA A 51 7.20 9.75 -13.31
N LYS A 52 8.11 10.29 -12.46
CA LYS A 52 9.47 9.76 -12.32
C LYS A 52 9.52 8.24 -12.15
N PRO A 53 8.71 7.61 -11.28
CA PRO A 53 8.71 6.15 -11.10
C PRO A 53 8.31 5.37 -12.36
N ALA A 54 7.57 5.98 -13.29
CA ALA A 54 7.13 5.37 -14.52
C ALA A 54 8.12 5.53 -15.70
N VAL A 55 9.24 6.20 -15.50
CA VAL A 55 10.29 6.35 -16.52
C VAL A 55 10.91 4.98 -16.81
N ALA A 56 11.08 4.67 -18.11
CA ALA A 56 11.72 3.44 -18.56
C ALA A 56 13.21 3.42 -18.15
N PHE A 57 13.67 2.29 -17.67
CA PHE A 57 15.04 2.04 -17.26
C PHE A 57 15.50 0.65 -17.73
N GLY A 58 16.68 0.57 -18.31
CA GLY A 58 17.24 -0.71 -18.76
C GLY A 58 16.41 -1.44 -19.84
N GLY A 59 15.62 -0.74 -20.63
CA GLY A 59 14.84 -1.26 -21.74
C GLY A 59 13.41 -1.67 -21.36
N LYS A 60 13.20 -2.76 -20.64
CA LYS A 60 11.86 -3.30 -20.33
C LYS A 60 11.31 -2.82 -19.00
N CYS A 61 12.17 -2.50 -18.04
CA CYS A 61 11.79 -2.09 -16.70
C CYS A 61 11.45 -0.61 -16.60
N ARG A 62 10.77 -0.23 -15.53
CA ARG A 62 10.58 1.13 -15.07
C ARG A 62 11.23 1.30 -13.71
N ILE A 63 11.47 2.53 -13.29
CA ILE A 63 12.09 2.81 -11.99
C ILE A 63 11.34 2.15 -10.85
N ILE A 64 10.00 2.17 -10.86
CA ILE A 64 9.16 1.57 -9.82
C ILE A 64 9.33 0.04 -9.67
N ASP A 65 9.80 -0.64 -10.71
CA ASP A 65 9.93 -2.11 -10.69
C ASP A 65 10.99 -2.56 -9.68
N PHE A 66 12.01 -1.75 -9.44
CA PHE A 66 13.06 -2.06 -8.48
C PHE A 66 12.56 -2.06 -7.03
N PRO A 67 11.95 -0.99 -6.50
CA PRO A 67 11.42 -1.03 -5.13
C PRO A 67 10.29 -2.06 -4.94
N LEU A 68 9.44 -2.31 -5.94
CA LEU A 68 8.44 -3.39 -5.86
C LEU A 68 9.11 -4.76 -5.77
N SER A 69 10.12 -5.03 -6.62
CA SER A 69 10.89 -6.27 -6.56
C SER A 69 11.64 -6.42 -5.23
N ASN A 70 12.22 -5.33 -4.71
CA ASN A 70 12.90 -5.33 -3.42
C ASN A 70 11.95 -5.65 -2.27
N CYS A 71 10.72 -5.12 -2.30
CA CYS A 71 9.70 -5.47 -1.30
C CYS A 71 9.42 -6.97 -1.29
N ILE A 72 9.13 -7.56 -2.45
CA ILE A 72 8.84 -9.00 -2.55
C ILE A 72 10.04 -9.85 -2.13
N ASN A 73 11.24 -9.52 -2.62
CA ASN A 73 12.45 -10.25 -2.26
C ASN A 73 12.78 -10.17 -0.76
N SER A 74 12.26 -9.15 -0.08
CA SER A 74 12.35 -8.97 1.38
C SER A 74 11.18 -9.59 2.15
N GLY A 75 10.29 -10.32 1.48
CA GLY A 75 9.12 -10.96 2.10
C GLY A 75 7.97 -10.00 2.42
N ILE A 76 7.97 -8.79 1.85
CA ILE A 76 6.90 -7.80 2.02
C ILE A 76 5.89 -7.98 0.90
N ASP A 77 4.73 -8.52 1.22
CA ASP A 77 3.66 -8.85 0.28
C ASP A 77 2.49 -7.85 0.26
N THR A 78 2.62 -6.74 0.98
CA THR A 78 1.59 -5.70 1.09
C THR A 78 2.24 -4.35 0.87
N VAL A 79 1.89 -3.71 -0.25
CA VAL A 79 2.55 -2.49 -0.71
C VAL A 79 1.52 -1.44 -1.13
N GLY A 80 1.51 -0.30 -0.46
CA GLY A 80 0.78 0.90 -0.86
C GLY A 80 1.65 1.79 -1.74
N VAL A 81 1.22 2.14 -2.94
CA VAL A 81 1.93 3.04 -3.84
C VAL A 81 1.21 4.38 -3.90
N LEU A 82 1.80 5.40 -3.29
CA LEU A 82 1.23 6.74 -3.22
C LEU A 82 1.57 7.51 -4.50
N THR A 83 0.55 7.72 -5.34
CA THR A 83 0.70 8.40 -6.64
C THR A 83 0.09 9.79 -6.60
N GLN A 84 0.64 10.72 -7.34
CA GLN A 84 0.11 12.10 -7.42
C GLN A 84 0.22 12.69 -8.84
N TYR A 85 1.43 12.77 -9.36
CA TYR A 85 1.70 13.37 -10.66
C TYR A 85 1.62 12.33 -11.78
N GLN A 86 0.87 12.65 -12.88
CA GLN A 86 0.74 11.81 -14.06
C GLN A 86 0.54 10.30 -13.76
N PRO A 87 -0.47 9.94 -12.96
CA PRO A 87 -0.58 8.59 -12.41
C PRO A 87 -0.96 7.53 -13.45
N LEU A 88 -1.59 7.91 -14.56
CA LEU A 88 -2.21 6.97 -15.49
C LEU A 88 -1.24 5.91 -16.03
N ARG A 89 -0.06 6.32 -16.50
CA ARG A 89 0.96 5.40 -17.05
C ARG A 89 1.55 4.51 -15.97
N LEU A 90 1.75 5.07 -14.77
CA LEU A 90 2.25 4.33 -13.62
C LEU A 90 1.23 3.28 -13.17
N ASN A 91 -0.02 3.68 -12.99
CA ASN A 91 -1.10 2.80 -12.56
C ASN A 91 -1.33 1.66 -13.57
N LYS A 92 -1.31 1.97 -14.88
CA LYS A 92 -1.42 0.96 -15.93
C LYS A 92 -0.26 -0.05 -15.89
N HIS A 93 0.95 0.41 -15.56
CA HIS A 93 2.13 -0.46 -15.48
C HIS A 93 2.08 -1.36 -14.24
N ILE A 94 1.72 -0.81 -13.09
CA ILE A 94 1.57 -1.57 -11.85
C ILE A 94 0.42 -2.59 -11.98
N GLY A 95 -0.72 -2.17 -12.56
CA GLY A 95 -1.91 -2.99 -12.66
C GLY A 95 -2.33 -3.52 -11.30
N ILE A 96 -2.61 -4.81 -11.22
CA ILE A 96 -2.93 -5.54 -9.98
C ILE A 96 -1.68 -6.16 -9.32
N GLY A 97 -0.49 -5.93 -9.87
CA GLY A 97 0.75 -6.42 -9.29
C GLY A 97 1.21 -7.81 -9.72
N MET A 98 0.59 -8.41 -10.74
CA MET A 98 0.95 -9.77 -11.23
C MET A 98 2.44 -9.94 -11.54
N ALA A 99 3.09 -8.90 -12.08
CA ALA A 99 4.51 -8.96 -12.45
C ALA A 99 5.44 -9.21 -11.24
N TRP A 100 4.96 -8.95 -10.02
CA TRP A 100 5.72 -9.09 -8.76
C TRP A 100 5.05 -10.05 -7.78
N ASP A 101 4.09 -10.87 -8.22
CA ASP A 101 3.32 -11.74 -7.32
C ASP A 101 2.62 -10.96 -6.17
N LEU A 102 2.17 -9.75 -6.50
CA LEU A 102 1.47 -8.82 -5.60
C LEU A 102 -0.04 -8.73 -5.89
N ASP A 103 -0.61 -9.69 -6.62
CA ASP A 103 -2.04 -9.82 -6.92
C ASP A 103 -2.78 -10.67 -5.86
N LYS A 104 -2.48 -10.43 -4.59
CA LYS A 104 -2.99 -11.22 -3.47
C LYS A 104 -4.30 -10.67 -2.90
N ASN A 105 -5.20 -11.55 -2.49
CA ASN A 105 -6.48 -11.18 -1.86
C ASN A 105 -6.28 -10.51 -0.48
N ASN A 106 -5.27 -10.93 0.27
CA ASN A 106 -4.91 -10.35 1.57
C ASN A 106 -3.52 -9.72 1.46
N GLY A 107 -3.47 -8.45 1.13
CA GLY A 107 -2.24 -7.71 0.84
C GLY A 107 -2.16 -7.30 -0.62
N GLY A 108 -1.01 -7.58 -1.26
CA GLY A 108 -0.77 -7.19 -2.65
C GLY A 108 -0.40 -5.72 -2.82
N VAL A 109 -0.41 -5.25 -4.08
CA VAL A 109 -0.16 -3.84 -4.37
C VAL A 109 -1.47 -3.07 -4.47
N THR A 110 -1.52 -1.91 -3.81
CA THR A 110 -2.64 -0.96 -3.90
C THR A 110 -2.12 0.41 -4.29
N VAL A 111 -2.69 0.98 -5.35
CA VAL A 111 -2.38 2.35 -5.74
C VAL A 111 -3.26 3.32 -4.95
N LEU A 112 -2.63 4.28 -4.30
CA LEU A 112 -3.24 5.23 -3.37
C LEU A 112 -3.08 6.66 -3.93
N PRO A 113 -4.08 7.18 -4.65
CA PRO A 113 -4.11 8.59 -5.07
C PRO A 113 -4.45 9.49 -3.87
N PRO A 114 -4.20 10.82 -3.97
CA PRO A 114 -4.68 11.78 -2.98
C PRO A 114 -6.21 11.70 -2.83
N TYR A 115 -6.72 11.85 -1.62
CA TYR A 115 -8.17 11.92 -1.38
C TYR A 115 -8.69 13.33 -1.66
N GLU A 116 -9.71 13.44 -2.50
CA GLU A 116 -10.53 14.64 -2.57
C GLU A 116 -11.47 14.68 -1.36
N ARG A 117 -11.34 15.70 -0.51
CA ARG A 117 -12.39 16.07 0.43
C ARG A 117 -13.29 17.11 -0.24
N SER A 118 -14.59 17.07 0.01
CA SER A 118 -15.64 17.83 -0.65
C SER A 118 -15.44 19.36 -0.68
N ASP A 119 -14.53 19.92 0.09
CA ASP A 119 -14.30 21.36 0.18
C ASP A 119 -12.93 21.85 -0.32
N ASN A 120 -11.96 20.96 -0.52
CA ASN A 120 -10.66 21.29 -1.12
C ASN A 120 -10.02 20.01 -1.67
N SER A 121 -9.72 19.98 -2.97
CA SER A 121 -8.88 18.95 -3.58
C SER A 121 -7.44 19.15 -3.11
N GLU A 122 -7.07 18.53 -2.00
CA GLU A 122 -5.72 18.67 -1.46
C GLU A 122 -4.82 17.59 -2.05
N TRP A 123 -3.96 18.03 -2.96
CA TRP A 123 -2.77 17.28 -3.34
C TRP A 123 -1.94 16.99 -2.08
N TYR A 124 -1.15 15.92 -2.11
CA TYR A 124 -0.20 15.69 -1.01
C TYR A 124 0.72 16.91 -0.86
N SER A 125 0.62 17.63 0.24
CA SER A 125 1.45 18.79 0.53
C SER A 125 2.90 18.43 0.94
N GLY A 126 3.27 17.15 0.79
CA GLY A 126 4.59 16.62 1.10
C GLY A 126 4.52 15.14 1.48
N THR A 127 5.68 14.53 1.68
CA THR A 127 5.80 13.09 1.96
C THR A 127 5.09 12.67 3.25
N ALA A 128 5.23 13.48 4.31
CA ALA A 128 4.55 13.19 5.59
C ALA A 128 3.03 13.29 5.46
N ASN A 129 2.53 14.28 4.71
CA ASN A 129 1.10 14.41 4.46
C ASN A 129 0.55 13.25 3.63
N ALA A 130 1.31 12.76 2.63
CA ALA A 130 0.93 11.59 1.85
C ALA A 130 0.74 10.35 2.75
N ILE A 131 1.65 10.11 3.67
CA ILE A 131 1.52 9.01 4.66
C ILE A 131 0.32 9.24 5.57
N TYR A 132 0.16 10.46 6.10
CA TYR A 132 -0.94 10.80 7.01
C TYR A 132 -2.32 10.59 6.37
N GLN A 133 -2.52 11.02 5.13
CA GLN A 133 -3.79 10.81 4.43
C GLN A 133 -4.12 9.33 4.25
N ASN A 134 -3.12 8.44 4.22
CA ASN A 134 -3.28 7.00 4.03
C ASN A 134 -3.18 6.17 5.32
N MET A 135 -3.29 6.80 6.50
CA MET A 135 -3.27 6.10 7.80
C MET A 135 -4.30 4.96 7.87
N ARG A 136 -5.53 5.20 7.39
CA ARG A 136 -6.60 4.18 7.41
C ARG A 136 -6.25 2.93 6.59
N TYR A 137 -5.54 3.11 5.46
CA TYR A 137 -5.05 1.98 4.68
C TYR A 137 -4.05 1.16 5.50
N MET A 138 -3.10 1.82 6.15
CA MET A 138 -2.11 1.13 7.00
C MET A 138 -2.78 0.43 8.19
N GLU A 139 -3.68 1.11 8.88
CA GLU A 139 -4.43 0.58 10.04
C GLU A 139 -5.28 -0.65 9.69
N SER A 140 -5.79 -0.74 8.44
CA SER A 140 -6.61 -1.88 8.01
C SER A 140 -5.87 -3.22 8.04
N TYR A 141 -4.54 -3.20 7.94
CA TYR A 141 -3.67 -4.38 8.04
C TYR A 141 -3.10 -4.60 9.45
N ASN A 142 -3.33 -3.67 10.38
CA ASN A 142 -2.80 -3.70 11.75
C ASN A 142 -1.31 -4.13 11.81
N PRO A 143 -0.40 -3.49 11.04
CA PRO A 143 0.98 -3.91 10.91
C PRO A 143 1.76 -3.62 12.19
N GLU A 144 2.80 -4.41 12.45
CA GLU A 144 3.77 -4.15 13.51
C GLU A 144 4.74 -3.03 13.09
N TYR A 145 5.11 -3.02 11.81
CA TYR A 145 6.01 -2.03 11.22
C TYR A 145 5.50 -1.54 9.86
N VAL A 146 5.81 -0.29 9.55
CA VAL A 146 5.55 0.33 8.23
C VAL A 146 6.88 0.79 7.65
N LEU A 147 7.27 0.22 6.51
CA LEU A 147 8.44 0.63 5.75
C LEU A 147 8.05 1.73 4.75
N ILE A 148 8.68 2.90 4.86
CA ILE A 148 8.45 4.01 3.92
C ILE A 148 9.65 4.11 2.99
N LEU A 149 9.40 3.98 1.68
CA LEU A 149 10.42 4.02 0.64
C LEU A 149 10.11 5.10 -0.40
N SER A 150 11.15 5.65 -1.02
CA SER A 150 10.99 6.42 -2.25
C SER A 150 10.65 5.48 -3.41
N GLY A 151 9.85 5.94 -4.37
CA GLY A 151 9.52 5.18 -5.58
C GLY A 151 10.67 5.00 -6.56
N ASP A 152 11.86 5.49 -6.22
CA ASP A 152 13.12 5.39 -6.97
C ASP A 152 14.28 4.84 -6.11
N HIS A 153 13.93 4.12 -5.06
CA HIS A 153 14.90 3.54 -4.13
C HIS A 153 15.51 2.23 -4.67
#